data_c0c6981f426e5759ad0d48b4ce1cf7ec
#
_entry.id   c0c6981f426e5759ad0d48b4ce1cf7ec
#
_cell.length_a   1.000
_cell.length_b   1.000
_cell.length_c   1.000
_cell.angle_alpha   90.00
_cell.angle_beta   90.00
_cell.angle_gamma   90.00
#
_symmetry.space_group_name_H-M   'P 1'
#
loop_
_entity.id
_entity.type
_entity.pdbx_description
1 polymer ?
#
loop_
_entity_poly.entity_id
_entity_poly.type
_entity_poly.pdbx_seq_one_letter_code
_entity_poly.pdbx_strand_id
1 'polypeptide(L)'
;MRNFRNYNIWTDSVDFVTEIYDITRSIPAKEQFGLINQLQRASVSIASNIAEGAARESEKEFAHFLQISLGSAYEVETQLIIANKLQYITDSQLNKSIPKLHSIEKRLTEMIKRLSHSS
;
A
#
# COMPACT_ATOMS: atom_id res chain seq x y z
N MET A 1 -2.87 -5.85 -24.03
CA MET A 1 -3.46 -5.40 -22.76
C MET A 1 -2.53 -5.74 -21.61
N ARG A 2 -2.42 -4.85 -20.65
CA ARG A 2 -1.57 -5.08 -19.48
C ARG A 2 -2.16 -6.19 -18.61
N ASN A 3 -1.30 -7.08 -18.14
CA ASN A 3 -1.71 -8.11 -17.19
C ASN A 3 -1.11 -7.76 -15.82
N PHE A 4 -1.94 -7.16 -14.97
CA PHE A 4 -1.49 -6.72 -13.65
C PHE A 4 -0.95 -7.86 -12.78
N ARG A 5 -1.39 -9.08 -13.04
CA ARG A 5 -0.96 -10.27 -12.28
C ARG A 5 0.53 -10.55 -12.45
N ASN A 6 1.13 -10.05 -13.54
CA ASN A 6 2.55 -10.22 -13.82
C ASN A 6 3.43 -9.14 -13.19
N TYR A 7 2.83 -8.13 -12.60
CA TYR A 7 3.61 -7.07 -11.93
C TYR A 7 3.96 -7.52 -10.51
N ASN A 8 5.26 -7.59 -10.23
CA ASN A 8 5.74 -7.94 -8.90
C ASN A 8 5.23 -6.96 -7.85
N ILE A 9 5.09 -5.69 -8.23
CA ILE A 9 4.58 -4.67 -7.32
C ILE A 9 3.14 -4.99 -6.88
N TRP A 10 2.32 -5.56 -7.76
CA TRP A 10 0.97 -5.96 -7.39
C TRP A 10 1.00 -7.16 -6.45
N THR A 11 1.78 -8.19 -6.80
CA THR A 11 1.89 -9.39 -5.97
C THR A 11 2.39 -9.05 -4.57
N ASP A 12 3.43 -8.23 -4.48
CA ASP A 12 4.00 -7.83 -3.19
C ASP A 12 3.01 -6.97 -2.39
N SER A 13 2.23 -6.14 -3.08
CA SER A 13 1.20 -5.33 -2.41
C SER A 13 0.08 -6.19 -1.84
N VAL A 14 -0.33 -7.24 -2.55
CA VAL A 14 -1.33 -8.20 -2.06
C VAL A 14 -0.79 -8.91 -0.81
N ASP A 15 0.46 -9.39 -0.87
CA ASP A 15 1.08 -10.03 0.28
C ASP A 15 1.16 -9.08 1.47
N PHE A 16 1.46 -7.81 1.21
CA PHE A 16 1.54 -6.80 2.26
C PHE A 16 0.19 -6.58 2.95
N VAL A 17 -0.92 -6.69 2.22
CA VAL A 17 -2.27 -6.60 2.81
C VAL A 17 -2.42 -7.67 3.89
N THR A 18 -2.01 -8.90 3.62
CA THR A 18 -2.13 -9.98 4.61
C THR A 18 -1.30 -9.71 5.86
N GLU A 19 -0.13 -9.09 5.70
CA GLU A 19 0.69 -8.69 6.84
C GLU A 19 0.01 -7.62 7.68
N ILE A 20 -0.63 -6.64 7.02
CA ILE A 20 -1.35 -5.59 7.73
C ILE A 20 -2.52 -6.17 8.52
N TYR A 21 -3.27 -7.10 7.93
CA TYR A 21 -4.38 -7.75 8.65
C TYR A 21 -3.87 -8.51 9.87
N ASP A 22 -2.70 -9.15 9.74
CA ASP A 22 -2.08 -9.83 10.87
C ASP A 22 -1.66 -8.85 11.97
N ILE A 23 -1.03 -7.74 11.59
CA ILE A 23 -0.61 -6.69 12.53
C ILE A 23 -1.80 -6.10 13.27
N THR A 24 -2.93 -5.89 12.58
CA THR A 24 -4.11 -5.28 13.22
C THR A 24 -4.69 -6.14 14.34
N ARG A 25 -4.35 -7.43 14.41
CA ARG A 25 -4.74 -8.28 15.55
C ARG A 25 -4.14 -7.82 16.87
N SER A 26 -3.02 -7.11 16.81
CA SER A 26 -2.36 -6.55 18.01
C SER A 26 -3.02 -5.26 18.49
N ILE A 27 -3.85 -4.64 17.66
CA ILE A 27 -4.49 -3.36 17.97
C ILE A 27 -5.77 -3.63 18.75
N PRO A 28 -6.03 -2.88 19.85
CA PRO A 28 -7.24 -3.12 20.67
C PRO A 28 -8.53 -3.04 19.87
N ALA A 29 -9.50 -3.88 20.24
CA ALA A 29 -10.79 -3.95 19.56
C ALA A 29 -11.55 -2.63 19.56
N LYS A 30 -11.29 -1.73 20.50
CA LYS A 30 -11.90 -0.39 20.52
C LYS A 30 -11.55 0.43 19.27
N GLU A 31 -10.48 0.05 18.56
CA GLU A 31 -10.06 0.70 17.32
C GLU A 31 -10.67 0.06 16.07
N GLN A 32 -11.64 -0.84 16.23
CA GLN A 32 -12.21 -1.58 15.10
C GLN A 32 -12.73 -0.66 13.98
N PHE A 33 -13.41 0.43 14.37
CA PHE A 33 -13.93 1.39 13.41
C PHE A 33 -13.03 2.62 13.22
N GLY A 34 -11.85 2.61 13.84
CA GLY A 34 -10.85 3.67 13.72
C GLY A 34 -9.62 3.13 13.03
N LEU A 35 -8.53 3.02 13.77
CA LEU A 35 -7.20 2.71 13.23
C LEU A 35 -7.15 1.36 12.51
N ILE A 36 -7.80 0.33 13.04
CA ILE A 36 -7.82 -0.99 12.40
C ILE A 36 -8.45 -0.88 11.01
N ASN A 37 -9.64 -0.30 10.94
CA ASN A 37 -10.35 -0.14 9.67
C ASN A 37 -9.56 0.69 8.66
N GLN A 38 -8.96 1.80 9.11
CA GLN A 38 -8.16 2.66 8.24
C GLN A 38 -6.94 1.94 7.67
N LEU A 39 -6.21 1.20 8.50
CA LEU A 39 -5.05 0.41 8.05
C LEU A 39 -5.44 -0.64 7.02
N GLN A 40 -6.51 -1.38 7.30
CA GLN A 40 -6.97 -2.43 6.40
C GLN A 40 -7.41 -1.85 5.05
N ARG A 41 -8.22 -0.79 5.07
CA ARG A 41 -8.71 -0.17 3.84
C ARG A 41 -7.60 0.46 3.02
N ALA A 42 -6.68 1.16 3.66
CA ALA A 42 -5.56 1.79 2.96
C ALA A 42 -4.64 0.76 2.32
N SER A 43 -4.36 -0.37 3.02
CA SER A 43 -3.51 -1.41 2.46
C SER A 43 -4.16 -2.08 1.24
N VAL A 44 -5.46 -2.38 1.30
CA VAL A 44 -6.19 -2.93 0.16
C VAL A 44 -6.16 -1.96 -1.02
N SER A 45 -6.28 -0.65 -0.75
CA SER A 45 -6.26 0.39 -1.77
C SER A 45 -4.95 0.42 -2.57
N ILE A 46 -3.81 0.08 -1.94
CA ILE A 46 -2.53 0.00 -2.66
C ILE A 46 -2.65 -0.99 -3.83
N ALA A 47 -3.02 -2.23 -3.54
CA ALA A 47 -3.11 -3.29 -4.55
C ALA A 47 -4.23 -3.03 -5.56
N SER A 48 -5.39 -2.59 -5.08
CA SER A 48 -6.56 -2.36 -5.94
C SER A 48 -6.31 -1.30 -6.98
N ASN A 49 -5.62 -0.21 -6.62
CA ASN A 49 -5.34 0.87 -7.56
C ASN A 49 -4.29 0.49 -8.59
N ILE A 50 -3.36 -0.39 -8.26
CA ILE A 50 -2.42 -0.92 -9.25
C ILE A 50 -3.21 -1.69 -10.32
N ALA A 51 -4.12 -2.56 -9.90
CA ALA A 51 -4.94 -3.36 -10.82
C ALA A 51 -5.86 -2.48 -11.67
N GLU A 52 -6.56 -1.52 -11.04
CA GLU A 52 -7.45 -0.61 -11.75
C GLU A 52 -6.70 0.23 -12.78
N GLY A 53 -5.52 0.73 -12.40
CA GLY A 53 -4.70 1.52 -13.31
C GLY A 53 -4.25 0.71 -14.52
N ALA A 54 -3.91 -0.56 -14.30
CA ALA A 54 -3.49 -1.44 -15.40
C ALA A 54 -4.59 -1.67 -16.43
N ALA A 55 -5.86 -1.50 -16.03
CA ALA A 55 -7.00 -1.66 -16.94
C ALA A 55 -7.27 -0.42 -17.79
N ARG A 56 -6.60 0.71 -17.52
CA ARG A 56 -6.83 1.95 -18.27
C ARG A 56 -6.16 1.90 -19.62
N GLU A 57 -6.72 2.65 -20.58
CA GLU A 57 -6.20 2.65 -21.94
C GLU A 57 -4.90 3.44 -22.07
N SER A 58 -4.81 4.60 -21.40
CA SER A 58 -3.64 5.46 -21.53
C SER A 58 -2.65 5.25 -20.39
N GLU A 59 -1.37 5.51 -20.70
CA GLU A 59 -0.34 5.48 -19.68
C GLU A 59 -0.50 6.61 -18.66
N LYS A 60 -1.03 7.73 -19.09
CA LYS A 60 -1.31 8.86 -18.21
C LYS A 60 -2.34 8.47 -17.14
N GLU A 61 -3.40 7.78 -17.53
CA GLU A 61 -4.41 7.32 -16.59
C GLU A 61 -3.84 6.23 -15.67
N PHE A 62 -3.03 5.34 -16.21
CA PHE A 62 -2.36 4.32 -15.40
C PHE A 62 -1.50 5.00 -14.32
N ALA A 63 -0.69 5.97 -14.72
CA ALA A 63 0.15 6.72 -13.77
C ALA A 63 -0.70 7.39 -12.68
N HIS A 64 -1.86 7.92 -13.05
CA HIS A 64 -2.76 8.55 -12.08
C HIS A 64 -3.21 7.56 -11.00
N PHE A 65 -3.61 6.34 -11.39
CA PHE A 65 -4.00 5.32 -10.43
C PHE A 65 -2.84 4.86 -9.57
N LEU A 66 -1.63 4.82 -10.12
CA LEU A 66 -0.44 4.50 -9.33
C LEU A 66 -0.14 5.60 -8.30
N GLN A 67 -0.44 6.86 -8.62
CA GLN A 67 -0.31 7.95 -7.65
C GLN A 67 -1.29 7.79 -6.49
N ILE A 68 -2.51 7.34 -6.77
CA ILE A 68 -3.49 7.04 -5.72
C ILE A 68 -2.97 5.89 -4.84
N SER A 69 -2.42 4.85 -5.47
CA SER A 69 -1.80 3.73 -4.75
C SER A 69 -0.66 4.21 -3.85
N LEU A 70 0.20 5.09 -4.35
CA LEU A 70 1.32 5.65 -3.58
C LEU A 70 0.82 6.45 -2.37
N GLY A 71 -0.23 7.26 -2.56
CA GLY A 71 -0.85 7.99 -1.46
C GLY A 71 -1.39 7.06 -0.39
N SER A 72 -2.00 5.95 -0.80
CA SER A 72 -2.48 4.92 0.14
C SER A 72 -1.34 4.28 0.92
N ALA A 73 -0.19 4.06 0.26
CA ALA A 73 1.00 3.54 0.92
C ALA A 73 1.50 4.51 2.00
N TYR A 74 1.52 5.80 1.70
CA TYR A 74 1.90 6.81 2.68
C TYR A 74 0.92 6.87 3.86
N GLU A 75 -0.37 6.64 3.61
CA GLU A 75 -1.35 6.53 4.68
C GLU A 75 -1.04 5.35 5.59
N VAL A 76 -0.75 4.18 5.01
CA VAL A 76 -0.39 2.99 5.80
C VAL A 76 0.85 3.24 6.64
N GLU A 77 1.86 3.85 6.04
CA GLU A 77 3.09 4.17 6.77
C GLU A 77 2.79 5.07 7.97
N THR A 78 2.02 6.12 7.74
CA THR A 78 1.63 7.06 8.79
C THR A 78 0.87 6.35 9.91
N GLN A 79 -0.09 5.51 9.54
CA GLN A 79 -0.93 4.80 10.51
C GLN A 79 -0.14 3.75 11.30
N LEU A 80 0.83 3.08 10.68
CA LEU A 80 1.70 2.15 11.39
C LEU A 80 2.57 2.87 12.42
N ILE A 81 3.09 4.02 12.06
CA ILE A 81 3.88 4.85 12.97
C ILE A 81 3.01 5.31 14.15
N ILE A 82 1.79 5.74 13.88
CA ILE A 82 0.84 6.12 14.93
C ILE A 82 0.56 4.94 15.86
N ALA A 83 0.28 3.75 15.29
CA ALA A 83 0.01 2.56 16.08
C ALA A 83 1.18 2.19 16.99
N ASN A 84 2.40 2.36 16.50
CA ASN A 84 3.61 2.11 17.29
C ASN A 84 3.75 3.14 18.43
N LYS A 85 3.53 4.41 18.14
CA LYS A 85 3.60 5.46 19.16
C LYS A 85 2.55 5.28 20.25
N LEU A 86 1.39 4.74 19.90
CA LEU A 86 0.33 4.41 20.85
C LEU A 86 0.60 3.09 21.56
N GLN A 87 1.71 2.42 21.24
CA GLN A 87 2.11 1.14 21.81
C GLN A 87 1.14 0.00 21.49
N TYR A 88 0.40 0.12 20.40
CA TYR A 88 -0.49 -0.95 19.91
C TYR A 88 0.29 -2.01 19.17
N ILE A 89 1.38 -1.63 18.50
CA ILE A 89 2.29 -2.56 17.82
C ILE A 89 3.71 -2.32 18.31
N THR A 90 4.52 -3.38 18.28
CA THR A 90 5.90 -3.33 18.78
C THR A 90 6.84 -2.70 17.75
N ASP A 91 8.00 -2.25 18.23
CA ASP A 91 9.08 -1.78 17.34
C ASP A 91 9.50 -2.88 16.37
N SER A 92 9.49 -4.14 16.80
CA SER A 92 9.82 -5.27 15.93
C SER A 92 8.82 -5.40 14.78
N GLN A 93 7.52 -5.28 15.07
CA GLN A 93 6.50 -5.32 14.03
C GLN A 93 6.66 -4.17 13.04
N LEU A 94 6.89 -2.97 13.55
CA LEU A 94 7.10 -1.78 12.72
C LEU A 94 8.32 -1.95 11.82
N ASN A 95 9.45 -2.35 12.41
CA ASN A 95 10.73 -2.48 11.70
C ASN A 95 10.71 -3.59 10.66
N LYS A 96 9.83 -4.57 10.79
CA LYS A 96 9.63 -5.62 9.79
C LYS A 96 8.79 -5.13 8.61
N SER A 97 7.79 -4.30 8.87
CA SER A 97 6.81 -3.87 7.87
C SER A 97 7.28 -2.67 7.05
N ILE A 98 7.92 -1.70 7.66
CA ILE A 98 8.31 -0.45 6.99
C ILE A 98 9.23 -0.68 5.79
N PRO A 99 10.29 -1.52 5.85
CA PRO A 99 11.13 -1.74 4.67
C PRO A 99 10.37 -2.31 3.48
N LYS A 100 9.39 -3.18 3.72
CA LYS A 100 8.56 -3.74 2.64
C LYS A 100 7.71 -2.66 2.00
N LEU A 101 7.13 -1.80 2.82
CA LEU A 101 6.32 -0.68 2.35
C LEU A 101 7.17 0.31 1.56
N HIS A 102 8.38 0.62 2.02
CA HIS A 102 9.30 1.51 1.31
C HIS A 102 9.67 0.92 -0.06
N SER A 103 9.85 -0.40 -0.16
CA SER A 103 10.11 -1.06 -1.44
C SER A 103 8.94 -0.86 -2.42
N ILE A 104 7.71 -0.99 -1.92
CA ILE A 104 6.51 -0.76 -2.72
C ILE A 104 6.45 0.71 -3.17
N GLU A 105 6.66 1.64 -2.25
CA GLU A 105 6.65 3.09 -2.54
C GLU A 105 7.67 3.46 -3.60
N LYS A 106 8.89 2.93 -3.48
CA LYS A 106 9.96 3.20 -4.43
C LYS A 106 9.60 2.71 -5.83
N ARG A 107 9.09 1.48 -5.94
CA ARG A 107 8.73 0.91 -7.23
C ARG A 107 7.53 1.62 -7.85
N LEU A 108 6.56 2.06 -7.04
CA LEU A 108 5.46 2.89 -7.52
C LEU A 108 5.98 4.19 -8.10
N THR A 109 6.86 4.87 -7.38
CA THR A 109 7.45 6.14 -7.82
C THR A 109 8.19 5.97 -9.14
N GLU A 110 9.00 4.93 -9.28
CA GLU A 110 9.75 4.65 -10.50
C GLU A 110 8.82 4.37 -11.68
N MET A 111 7.76 3.60 -11.44
CA MET A 111 6.80 3.26 -12.49
C MET A 111 6.01 4.47 -12.94
N ILE A 112 5.59 5.33 -12.00
CA ILE A 112 4.92 6.59 -12.32
C ILE A 112 5.80 7.45 -13.22
N LYS A 113 7.09 7.58 -12.90
CA LYS A 113 8.02 8.36 -13.71
C LYS A 113 8.13 7.82 -15.14
N ARG A 114 8.26 6.51 -15.29
CA ARG A 114 8.37 5.89 -16.62
C ARG A 114 7.13 6.14 -17.46
N LEU A 115 5.95 5.97 -16.87
CA LEU A 115 4.69 6.17 -17.56
C LEU A 115 4.46 7.64 -17.92
N SER A 116 4.89 8.55 -17.06
CA SER A 116 4.74 9.98 -17.30
C SER A 116 5.65 10.48 -18.41
N HIS A 117 6.82 9.85 -18.61
CA HIS A 117 7.75 10.23 -19.67
C HIS A 117 7.39 9.63 -21.03
N SER A 118 6.66 8.52 -21.07
CA SER A 118 6.31 7.86 -22.32
C SER A 118 5.02 8.39 -22.94
N SER A 119 4.26 9.19 -22.23
CA SER A 119 3.05 9.84 -22.76
C SER A 119 3.29 11.34 -23.01
#